data_643a377d38e51f4a40cc190b14cc058d
#
_entry.id   643a377d38e51f4a40cc190b14cc058d
#
_cell.length_a   1.000
_cell.length_b   1.000
_cell.length_c   1.000
_cell.angle_alpha   90.00
_cell.angle_beta   90.00
_cell.angle_gamma   90.00
#
_symmetry.space_group_name_H-M   'P 1'
#
loop_
_entity.id
_entity.type
_entity.pdbx_description
1 polymer ?
#
loop_
_entity_poly.entity_id
_entity_poly.type
_entity_poly.pdbx_seq_one_letter_code
_entity_poly.pdbx_strand_id
1 'polypeptide(L)' 'MLENNWDCWIGIAEAAEYLGVTKDTIRNWIKKSDMPAHKIGKLWKFKRSELDEWVKSGKSAIE' A
#
# COMPACT_ATOMS: atom_id res chain seq x y z
N MET A 1 -7.64 3.38 -23.90
CA MET A 1 -8.03 3.14 -23.16
C MET A 1 -7.95 3.89 -22.19
N LEU A 2 -8.55 3.82 -21.49
CA LEU A 2 -8.53 4.54 -20.60
C LEU A 2 -7.82 4.23 -19.58
N GLU A 3 -7.12 4.80 -19.16
CA GLU A 3 -6.39 4.60 -18.18
C GLU A 3 -7.01 4.70 -16.96
N ASN A 4 -6.69 4.09 -16.08
CA ASN A 4 -7.21 4.00 -14.86
C ASN A 4 -6.43 4.81 -13.94
N ASN A 5 -6.76 6.03 -13.74
CA ASN A 5 -6.06 6.88 -12.81
C ASN A 5 -6.12 6.32 -11.42
N TRP A 6 -7.14 5.55 -11.12
CA TRP A 6 -7.30 4.95 -9.82
C TRP A 6 -6.12 4.05 -9.47
N ASP A 7 -5.50 3.44 -10.47
CA ASP A 7 -4.43 2.50 -10.23
C ASP A 7 -3.05 3.09 -10.49
N CYS A 8 -2.90 4.38 -10.31
CA CYS A 8 -1.59 5.00 -10.43
C CYS A 8 -0.74 4.68 -9.21
N TRP A 9 0.55 4.82 -9.37
CA TRP A 9 1.45 4.65 -8.25
C TRP A 9 1.20 5.75 -7.22
N ILE A 10 1.12 5.38 -5.96
CA ILE A 10 0.92 6.36 -4.89
C ILE A 10 2.02 6.20 -3.87
N GLY A 11 2.28 7.27 -3.13
CA GLY A 11 3.31 7.26 -2.11
C GLY A 11 2.79 6.73 -0.78
N ILE A 12 3.68 6.67 0.21
CA ILE A 12 3.33 6.11 1.49
C ILE A 12 2.27 6.94 2.21
N ALA A 13 2.32 8.26 2.07
CA ALA A 13 1.32 9.11 2.72
C ALA A 13 -0.06 8.84 2.13
N GLU A 14 -0.13 8.71 0.81
CA GLU A 14 -1.40 8.45 0.17
C GLU A 14 -1.91 7.06 0.50
N ALA A 15 -1.00 6.08 0.58
CA ALA A 15 -1.40 4.73 0.94
C ALA A 15 -1.98 4.71 2.35
N ALA A 16 -1.35 5.43 3.27
CA ALA A 16 -1.83 5.49 4.64
C ALA A 16 -3.22 6.12 4.70
N GLU A 17 -3.42 7.18 3.94
CA GLU A 17 -4.69 7.85 3.89
C GLU A 17 -5.75 6.96 3.25
N TYR A 18 -5.39 6.26 2.20
CA TYR A 18 -6.31 5.37 1.51
C TYR A 18 -6.80 4.26 2.43
N LEU A 19 -5.92 3.72 3.24
CA LEU A 19 -6.27 2.64 4.15
C LEU A 19 -6.72 3.13 5.53
N GLY A 20 -6.59 4.42 5.80
CA GLY A 20 -7.02 4.97 7.08
C GLY A 20 -6.09 4.63 8.22
N VAL A 21 -4.80 4.53 7.96
CA VAL A 21 -3.83 4.22 8.99
C VAL A 21 -2.69 5.22 8.96
N THR A 22 -1.74 5.08 9.87
CA THR A 22 -0.61 5.99 9.91
C THR A 22 0.51 5.48 9.01
N LYS A 23 1.45 6.37 8.70
CA LYS A 23 2.60 5.97 7.92
C LYS A 23 3.44 4.94 8.64
N ASP A 24 3.53 5.04 9.95
CA ASP A 24 4.27 4.07 10.73
C ASP A 24 3.67 2.69 10.60
N THR A 25 2.36 2.61 10.58
CA THR A 25 1.67 1.35 10.39
C THR A 25 2.04 0.77 9.02
N ILE A 26 2.08 1.61 8.00
CA ILE A 26 2.45 1.16 6.67
C ILE A 26 3.87 0.59 6.68
N ARG A 27 4.81 1.29 7.32
CA ARG A 27 6.19 0.83 7.38
C ARG A 27 6.30 -0.51 8.09
N ASN A 28 5.52 -0.68 9.16
CA ASN A 28 5.51 -1.93 9.88
C ASN A 28 4.99 -3.06 9.02
N TRP A 29 3.93 -2.81 8.30
CA TRP A 29 3.35 -3.83 7.44
C TRP A 29 4.32 -4.24 6.33
N ILE A 30 5.07 -3.28 5.80
CA ILE A 30 6.07 -3.60 4.77
C ILE A 30 7.10 -4.56 5.34
N LYS A 31 7.51 -4.33 6.56
CA LYS A 31 8.53 -5.18 7.17
C LYS A 31 8.02 -6.49 7.68
N LYS A 32 6.84 -6.50 8.26
CA LYS A 32 6.37 -7.67 8.98
C LYS A 32 5.22 -8.43 8.37
N SER A 33 4.43 -7.78 7.58
CA SER A 33 3.22 -8.41 7.05
C SER A 33 3.23 -8.58 5.55
N ASP A 34 4.39 -8.38 4.96
CA ASP A 34 4.55 -8.62 3.53
C ASP A 34 3.60 -7.79 2.67
N MET A 35 3.38 -6.56 3.06
CA MET A 35 2.53 -5.65 2.31
C MET A 35 3.11 -5.41 0.93
N PRO A 36 2.28 -5.43 -0.12
CA PRO A 36 2.79 -5.20 -1.47
C PRO A 36 3.27 -3.75 -1.60
N ALA A 37 4.57 -3.59 -1.76
CA ALA A 37 5.20 -2.29 -1.89
C ALA A 37 6.35 -2.40 -2.85
N HIS A 38 6.61 -1.32 -3.58
CA HIS A 38 7.67 -1.31 -4.57
C HIS A 38 8.56 -0.12 -4.32
N LYS A 39 9.86 -0.34 -4.38
CA LYS A 39 10.78 0.74 -4.13
C LYS A 39 11.20 1.35 -5.45
N ILE A 40 10.87 2.60 -5.67
CA ILE A 40 11.25 3.31 -6.87
C ILE A 40 12.20 4.41 -6.43
N GLY A 41 13.47 4.25 -6.76
CA GLY A 41 14.49 5.16 -6.25
C GLY A 41 14.56 5.01 -4.76
N LYS A 42 14.32 6.09 -4.05
CA LYS A 42 14.36 6.07 -2.59
C LYS A 42 12.99 6.05 -1.95
N LEU A 43 11.94 5.98 -2.77
CA LEU A 43 10.60 6.09 -2.25
C LEU A 43 9.83 4.81 -2.38
N TRP A 44 8.99 4.53 -1.39
CA TRP A 44 8.09 3.40 -1.48
C TRP A 44 6.88 3.83 -2.28
N LYS A 45 6.46 2.99 -3.20
CA LYS A 45 5.28 3.24 -4.01
C LYS A 45 4.34 2.06 -3.94
N PHE A 46 3.07 2.34 -4.09
CA PHE A 46 2.04 1.32 -3.94
C PHE A 46 1.00 1.47 -5.03
N LYS A 47 0.28 0.40 -5.29
CA LYS A 47 -0.87 0.46 -6.18
C LYS A 47 -2.11 0.08 -5.38
N ARG A 48 -3.16 0.85 -5.55
CA ARG A 48 -4.39 0.64 -4.78
C ARG A 48 -4.98 -0.74 -5.02
N SER A 49 -4.89 -1.25 -6.24
CA SER A 49 -5.42 -2.57 -6.54
C SER A 49 -4.71 -3.64 -5.73
N GLU A 50 -3.38 -3.49 -5.59
CA GLU A 50 -2.61 -4.43 -4.82
C GLU A 50 -2.92 -4.32 -3.33
N LEU A 51 -3.12 -3.09 -2.86
CA LEU A 51 -3.46 -2.89 -1.47
C LEU A 51 -4.81 -3.51 -1.14
N ASP A 52 -5.77 -3.34 -2.04
CA ASP A 52 -7.10 -3.92 -1.84
C ASP A 52 -7.04 -5.44 -1.74
N GLU A 53 -6.28 -6.06 -2.63
CA GLU A 53 -6.17 -7.51 -2.62
C GLU A 53 -5.49 -7.99 -1.34
N TRP A 54 -4.46 -7.29 -0.92
CA TRP A 54 -3.74 -7.68 0.28
C TRP A 54 -4.62 -7.55 1.51
N VAL A 55 -5.38 -6.47 1.59
CA VAL A 55 -6.28 -6.25 2.72
C VAL A 55 -7.37 -7.33 2.73
N LYS A 56 -7.89 -7.66 1.57
CA LYS A 56 -8.93 -8.67 1.49
C LYS A 56 -8.42 -10.03 1.90
N SER A 57 -7.13 -10.27 1.75
CA SER A 57 -6.56 -11.56 2.12
C SER A 57 -6.48 -11.71 3.64
N GLY A 58 -6.72 -10.63 4.39
CA GLY A 58 -6.70 -10.69 5.83
C GLY A 58 -5.33 -10.50 6.47
N LYS A 59 -4.31 -10.30 5.65
CA LYS A 59 -2.96 -10.18 6.21
C LYS A 59 -2.78 -8.93 7.03
N SER A 60 -3.53 -7.88 6.74
CA SER A 60 -3.42 -6.64 7.50
C SER A 60 -3.98 -6.79 8.91
N ALA A 61 -4.75 -7.82 9.16
CA ALA A 61 -5.35 -8.01 10.46
C ALA A 61 -4.43 -8.71 11.45
N ILE A 62 -3.27 -9.11 10.99
CA ILE A 62 -2.35 -9.78 11.86
C ILE A 62 -1.67 -8.80 12.75
N GLU A 63 -1.62 -9.06 14.00
CA GLU A 63 -1.00 -8.14 14.86
C GLU A 63 0.15 -8.64 15.47
#